data_9d7d7b99fac30730211742b325399d90
#
_entry.id   9d7d7b99fac30730211742b325399d90
#
_cell.length_a   1.000
_cell.length_b   1.000
_cell.length_c   1.000
_cell.angle_alpha   90.00
_cell.angle_beta   90.00
_cell.angle_gamma   90.00
#
_symmetry.space_group_name_H-M   'P 1'
#
loop_
_entity.id
_entity.type
_entity.pdbx_description
1 polymer ?
#
loop_
_entity_poly.entity_id
_entity_poly.type
_entity_poly.pdbx_seq_one_letter_code
_entity_poly.pdbx_strand_id
1 'polypeptide(L)'
;METPKKKSTEKFVKDIRKYTRRIFSSEQKILIVMEGLRAEISVVELCRKHNIAQSQFYSWNKEFIEAGKKRLSGDITREATSDEVSDLKKENARLKEIVADLVLRLRYCKKKFRHAGLIHKYRKYMRLSAGEKYEIIQTVTQSEIGIKRTLDSFGIARSTFYKWYQNYLKSGFDGLETSKRSCRRQWNSIPQEQKDLVVEIALEHTELSSRELAYKITDEQSVFISESSVYRILKQRDLIPAPNHFLISAANEFKDKTAFVHQMWQTDFTYFKITSWGWYYLSTVLDDFSRYIIHWELCDSMKADDVKRTVDTAIAKAKLKSKAKPKLLSDIGACYVSNELKTYLKSDLKMKQVHGRPMHPQTQGKIERYHRTMKNVVKLNHFYHPEQLIEALTEFVDNYNEKRYHESLKNLTPADVYFGRTDQILIKREQVKINSINLRRQLYNQQKLLNL
;
A
#
# COMPACT_ATOMS: atom_id res chain seq x y z
N MET A 1 23.10 -48.91 19.35
CA MET A 1 21.78 -49.58 19.52
C MET A 1 21.16 -49.10 20.83
N GLU A 2 20.27 -48.14 20.75
CA GLU A 2 19.55 -47.63 21.93
C GLU A 2 18.36 -48.53 22.22
N THR A 3 18.27 -49.02 23.43
CA THR A 3 17.16 -49.85 23.91
C THR A 3 15.87 -49.00 24.04
N PRO A 4 14.71 -49.46 23.58
CA PRO A 4 13.48 -48.71 23.69
C PRO A 4 13.05 -48.60 25.15
N LYS A 5 12.86 -47.33 25.62
CA LYS A 5 12.34 -47.04 26.98
C LYS A 5 10.96 -47.65 27.16
N LYS A 6 10.81 -48.61 28.09
CA LYS A 6 9.52 -49.19 28.49
C LYS A 6 8.59 -48.07 28.95
N LYS A 7 7.44 -47.92 28.27
CA LYS A 7 6.36 -47.02 28.69
C LYS A 7 5.85 -47.48 30.07
N SER A 8 5.69 -46.51 30.99
CA SER A 8 5.09 -46.79 32.32
C SER A 8 3.71 -47.41 32.14
N THR A 9 3.41 -48.44 32.97
CA THR A 9 2.11 -49.16 33.01
C THR A 9 0.92 -48.20 33.08
N GLU A 10 1.05 -47.07 33.76
CA GLU A 10 0.03 -46.01 33.82
C GLU A 10 -0.23 -45.34 32.47
N LYS A 11 0.82 -45.11 31.68
CA LYS A 11 0.66 -44.58 30.32
C LYS A 11 -0.02 -45.57 29.39
N PHE A 12 0.31 -46.85 29.51
CA PHE A 12 -0.30 -47.92 28.74
C PHE A 12 -1.80 -48.08 29.06
N VAL A 13 -2.17 -48.04 30.36
CA VAL A 13 -3.58 -48.05 30.79
C VAL A 13 -4.34 -46.79 30.35
N LYS A 14 -3.70 -45.63 30.37
CA LYS A 14 -4.30 -44.38 29.83
C LYS A 14 -4.51 -44.44 28.32
N ASP A 15 -3.58 -45.01 27.59
CA ASP A 15 -3.70 -45.17 26.13
C ASP A 15 -4.83 -46.18 25.79
N ILE A 16 -4.93 -47.33 26.49
CA ILE A 16 -6.05 -48.27 26.34
C ILE A 16 -7.39 -47.59 26.60
N ARG A 17 -7.52 -46.84 27.71
CA ARG A 17 -8.74 -46.11 28.04
C ARG A 17 -9.09 -45.04 27.02
N LYS A 18 -8.13 -44.46 26.35
CA LYS A 18 -8.34 -43.49 25.29
C LYS A 18 -8.89 -44.11 24.01
N TYR A 19 -8.43 -45.32 23.67
CA TYR A 19 -8.86 -46.06 22.46
C TYR A 19 -10.19 -46.80 22.64
N THR A 20 -10.55 -47.15 23.87
CA THR A 20 -11.80 -47.85 24.17
C THR A 20 -12.95 -46.94 24.59
N ARG A 21 -12.72 -45.64 24.64
CA ARG A 21 -13.73 -44.66 25.05
C ARG A 21 -14.80 -44.51 23.96
N ARG A 22 -16.04 -44.94 24.23
CA ARG A 22 -17.17 -44.75 23.33
C ARG A 22 -17.38 -43.24 23.10
N ILE A 23 -17.34 -42.81 21.82
CA ILE A 23 -17.57 -41.43 21.43
C ILE A 23 -19.05 -41.31 21.06
N PHE A 24 -19.76 -40.41 21.75
CA PHE A 24 -21.16 -40.09 21.48
C PHE A 24 -21.23 -38.91 20.53
N SER A 25 -22.09 -39.00 19.49
CA SER A 25 -22.38 -37.87 18.62
C SER A 25 -23.16 -36.77 19.36
N SER A 26 -23.17 -35.56 18.86
CA SER A 26 -23.94 -34.45 19.44
C SER A 26 -25.42 -34.79 19.54
N GLU A 27 -25.99 -35.45 18.54
CA GLU A 27 -27.38 -35.88 18.50
C GLU A 27 -27.67 -36.92 19.60
N GLN A 28 -26.81 -37.90 19.74
CA GLN A 28 -26.94 -38.90 20.81
C GLN A 28 -26.88 -38.29 22.19
N LYS A 29 -26.00 -37.32 22.43
CA LYS A 29 -25.93 -36.61 23.73
C LYS A 29 -27.23 -35.84 24.00
N ILE A 30 -27.75 -35.13 22.96
CA ILE A 30 -29.02 -34.40 23.09
C ILE A 30 -30.17 -35.33 23.38
N LEU A 31 -30.29 -36.48 22.69
CA LEU A 31 -31.34 -37.47 22.96
C LEU A 31 -31.30 -38.01 24.40
N ILE A 32 -30.12 -38.36 24.92
CA ILE A 32 -29.94 -38.83 26.27
C ILE A 32 -30.31 -37.77 27.31
N VAL A 33 -29.94 -36.49 27.03
CA VAL A 33 -30.31 -35.37 27.92
C VAL A 33 -31.82 -35.13 27.89
N MET A 34 -32.44 -35.17 26.71
CA MET A 34 -33.90 -35.02 26.56
C MET A 34 -34.68 -36.15 27.24
N GLU A 35 -34.21 -37.41 27.15
CA GLU A 35 -34.79 -38.54 27.84
C GLU A 35 -34.71 -38.36 29.35
N GLY A 36 -33.59 -37.83 29.86
CA GLY A 36 -33.44 -37.51 31.29
C GLY A 36 -34.30 -36.36 31.78
N LEU A 37 -34.54 -35.34 30.92
CA LEU A 37 -35.41 -34.20 31.23
C LEU A 37 -36.90 -34.57 31.26
N ARG A 38 -37.32 -35.63 30.57
CA ARG A 38 -38.69 -36.16 30.64
C ARG A 38 -39.03 -36.82 31.97
N ALA A 39 -37.99 -37.15 32.77
CA ALA A 39 -38.12 -37.74 34.10
C ALA A 39 -38.94 -39.04 34.17
N GLU A 40 -39.10 -39.76 33.07
CA GLU A 40 -39.85 -41.03 33.00
C GLU A 40 -39.03 -42.17 33.64
N ILE A 41 -37.69 -42.01 33.66
CA ILE A 41 -36.73 -42.97 34.20
C ILE A 41 -35.78 -42.24 35.14
N SER A 42 -35.34 -42.89 36.22
CA SER A 42 -34.37 -42.26 37.10
C SER A 42 -33.02 -42.04 36.40
N VAL A 43 -32.30 -40.94 36.73
CA VAL A 43 -30.99 -40.63 36.13
C VAL A 43 -30.00 -41.79 36.27
N VAL A 44 -30.12 -42.57 37.36
CA VAL A 44 -29.26 -43.74 37.61
C VAL A 44 -29.53 -44.85 36.60
N GLU A 45 -30.81 -45.13 36.32
CA GLU A 45 -31.23 -46.14 35.34
C GLU A 45 -30.93 -45.71 33.89
N LEU A 46 -31.15 -44.42 33.59
CA LEU A 46 -30.76 -43.85 32.31
C LEU A 46 -29.26 -43.99 32.02
N CYS A 47 -28.44 -43.70 33.02
CA CYS A 47 -26.99 -43.86 32.93
C CYS A 47 -26.56 -45.31 32.71
N ARG A 48 -27.23 -46.26 33.37
CA ARG A 48 -27.02 -47.71 33.18
C ARG A 48 -27.45 -48.14 31.77
N LYS A 49 -28.60 -47.69 31.30
CA LYS A 49 -29.15 -47.98 29.92
C LYS A 49 -28.19 -47.57 28.83
N HIS A 50 -27.58 -46.38 28.92
CA HIS A 50 -26.68 -45.84 27.89
C HIS A 50 -25.19 -46.13 28.23
N ASN A 51 -24.89 -46.81 29.33
CA ASN A 51 -23.54 -47.12 29.78
C ASN A 51 -22.62 -45.86 29.89
N ILE A 52 -23.15 -44.84 30.55
CA ILE A 52 -22.46 -43.57 30.81
C ILE A 52 -22.33 -43.31 32.31
N ALA A 53 -21.31 -42.55 32.72
CA ALA A 53 -21.18 -42.10 34.09
C ALA A 53 -22.17 -40.96 34.38
N GLN A 54 -22.72 -40.92 35.58
CA GLN A 54 -23.63 -39.85 36.02
C GLN A 54 -22.99 -38.46 35.84
N SER A 55 -21.71 -38.33 36.11
CA SER A 55 -20.97 -37.08 35.91
C SER A 55 -20.99 -36.58 34.43
N GLN A 56 -20.96 -37.52 33.49
CA GLN A 56 -21.05 -37.17 32.06
C GLN A 56 -22.45 -36.69 31.69
N PHE A 57 -23.50 -37.34 32.21
CA PHE A 57 -24.87 -36.89 31.99
C PHE A 57 -25.09 -35.48 32.54
N TYR A 58 -24.67 -35.19 33.77
CA TYR A 58 -24.83 -33.87 34.37
C TYR A 58 -24.01 -32.79 33.62
N SER A 59 -22.83 -33.13 33.11
CA SER A 59 -22.05 -32.22 32.26
C SER A 59 -22.80 -31.87 30.98
N TRP A 60 -23.31 -32.89 30.26
CA TRP A 60 -24.08 -32.66 29.00
C TRP A 60 -25.38 -31.91 29.25
N ASN A 61 -26.09 -32.20 30.35
CA ASN A 61 -27.30 -31.51 30.74
C ASN A 61 -27.04 -30.03 31.03
N LYS A 62 -25.97 -29.73 31.75
CA LYS A 62 -25.53 -28.36 32.02
C LYS A 62 -25.21 -27.61 30.72
N GLU A 63 -24.40 -28.21 29.86
CA GLU A 63 -24.02 -27.63 28.56
C GLU A 63 -25.28 -27.38 27.66
N PHE A 64 -26.21 -28.32 27.66
CA PHE A 64 -27.47 -28.20 26.89
C PHE A 64 -28.34 -27.05 27.38
N ILE A 65 -28.52 -26.93 28.71
CA ILE A 65 -29.33 -25.85 29.32
C ILE A 65 -28.65 -24.49 29.11
N GLU A 66 -27.33 -24.40 29.28
CA GLU A 66 -26.59 -23.15 29.07
C GLU A 66 -26.63 -22.72 27.62
N ALA A 67 -26.46 -23.63 26.67
CA ALA A 67 -26.60 -23.36 25.24
C ALA A 67 -28.02 -22.90 24.87
N GLY A 68 -29.04 -23.57 25.44
CA GLY A 68 -30.44 -23.18 25.26
C GLY A 68 -30.74 -21.79 25.81
N LYS A 69 -30.25 -21.44 26.99
CA LYS A 69 -30.40 -20.09 27.57
C LYS A 69 -29.77 -19.00 26.68
N LYS A 70 -28.52 -19.23 26.24
CA LYS A 70 -27.84 -18.30 25.35
C LYS A 70 -28.63 -18.06 24.04
N ARG A 71 -29.14 -19.14 23.45
CA ARG A 71 -29.91 -19.05 22.20
C ARG A 71 -31.24 -18.32 22.38
N LEU A 72 -31.93 -18.58 23.47
CA LEU A 72 -33.21 -17.94 23.80
C LEU A 72 -33.05 -16.47 24.24
N SER A 73 -31.88 -16.09 24.75
CA SER A 73 -31.55 -14.68 25.07
C SER A 73 -31.19 -13.84 23.84
N GLY A 74 -31.21 -14.40 22.62
CA GLY A 74 -30.94 -13.68 21.39
C GLY A 74 -29.46 -13.61 20.99
N ASP A 75 -28.58 -14.32 21.71
CA ASP A 75 -27.17 -14.43 21.33
C ASP A 75 -27.02 -15.35 20.12
N ILE A 76 -26.85 -14.73 18.94
CA ILE A 76 -26.74 -15.42 17.64
C ILE A 76 -25.25 -15.76 17.34
N THR A 77 -24.32 -15.36 18.20
CA THR A 77 -22.90 -15.60 17.97
C THR A 77 -22.61 -17.10 18.01
N ARG A 78 -22.11 -17.63 16.88
CA ARG A 78 -21.65 -19.00 16.77
C ARG A 78 -20.33 -19.13 17.56
N GLU A 79 -20.27 -20.06 18.49
CA GLU A 79 -19.00 -20.40 19.11
C GLU A 79 -18.04 -20.96 18.03
N ALA A 80 -16.81 -20.41 17.99
CA ALA A 80 -15.80 -20.87 17.04
C ALA A 80 -15.47 -22.35 17.26
N THR A 81 -15.34 -23.10 16.19
CA THR A 81 -14.94 -24.50 16.26
C THR A 81 -13.49 -24.63 16.79
N SER A 82 -13.15 -25.78 17.35
CA SER A 82 -11.78 -26.03 17.84
C SER A 82 -10.72 -25.80 16.78
N ASP A 83 -11.05 -26.09 15.52
CA ASP A 83 -10.16 -25.90 14.37
C ASP A 83 -10.01 -24.41 14.03
N GLU A 84 -11.10 -23.65 14.02
CA GLU A 84 -11.06 -22.18 13.85
C GLU A 84 -10.21 -21.51 14.94
N VAL A 85 -10.38 -21.93 16.20
CA VAL A 85 -9.58 -21.42 17.33
C VAL A 85 -8.10 -21.81 17.20
N SER A 86 -7.81 -23.02 16.70
CA SER A 86 -6.45 -23.48 16.45
C SER A 86 -5.79 -22.65 15.33
N ASP A 87 -6.51 -22.40 14.25
CA ASP A 87 -5.99 -21.63 13.11
C ASP A 87 -5.82 -20.14 13.46
N LEU A 88 -6.76 -19.54 14.19
CA LEU A 88 -6.60 -18.20 14.73
C LEU A 88 -5.43 -18.07 15.69
N LYS A 89 -5.15 -19.10 16.51
CA LYS A 89 -3.97 -19.14 17.39
C LYS A 89 -2.68 -19.21 16.58
N LYS A 90 -2.62 -20.01 15.51
CA LYS A 90 -1.46 -20.10 14.61
C LYS A 90 -1.25 -18.76 13.88
N GLU A 91 -2.32 -18.15 13.38
CA GLU A 91 -2.25 -16.84 12.72
C GLU A 91 -1.78 -15.74 13.68
N ASN A 92 -2.31 -15.73 14.92
CA ASN A 92 -1.89 -14.78 15.95
C ASN A 92 -0.42 -14.95 16.34
N ALA A 93 0.06 -16.20 16.41
CA ALA A 93 1.48 -16.48 16.64
C ALA A 93 2.34 -15.95 15.48
N ARG A 94 1.94 -16.19 14.22
CA ARG A 94 2.61 -15.68 13.03
C ARG A 94 2.62 -14.15 12.96
N LEU A 95 1.49 -13.52 13.29
CA LEU A 95 1.41 -12.06 13.36
C LEU A 95 2.33 -11.47 14.44
N LYS A 96 2.39 -12.11 15.62
CA LYS A 96 3.31 -11.70 16.70
C LYS A 96 4.77 -11.82 16.27
N GLU A 97 5.13 -12.84 15.52
CA GLU A 97 6.48 -13.05 14.99
C GLU A 97 6.84 -11.97 13.96
N ILE A 98 5.92 -11.66 13.03
CA ILE A 98 6.07 -10.56 12.06
C ILE A 98 6.21 -9.21 12.77
N VAL A 99 5.39 -8.95 13.78
CA VAL A 99 5.47 -7.71 14.57
C VAL A 99 6.80 -7.62 15.30
N ALA A 100 7.29 -8.72 15.89
CA ALA A 100 8.59 -8.76 16.55
C ALA A 100 9.74 -8.48 15.58
N ASP A 101 9.73 -9.09 14.39
CA ASP A 101 10.73 -8.83 13.33
C ASP A 101 10.68 -7.38 12.84
N LEU A 102 9.49 -6.85 12.60
CA LEU A 102 9.31 -5.44 12.23
C LEU A 102 9.82 -4.48 13.31
N VAL A 103 9.57 -4.77 14.59
CA VAL A 103 10.08 -3.97 15.72
C VAL A 103 11.60 -4.05 15.81
N LEU A 104 12.20 -5.21 15.58
CA LEU A 104 13.66 -5.38 15.54
C LEU A 104 14.27 -4.62 14.37
N ARG A 105 13.69 -4.72 13.17
CA ARG A 105 14.10 -3.94 11.99
C ARG A 105 13.99 -2.44 12.23
N LEU A 106 12.90 -1.99 12.85
CA LEU A 106 12.72 -0.58 13.24
C LEU A 106 13.78 -0.13 14.27
N ARG A 107 14.11 -0.96 15.26
CA ARG A 107 15.18 -0.67 16.23
C ARG A 107 16.55 -0.62 15.56
N TYR A 108 16.84 -1.56 14.65
CA TYR A 108 18.09 -1.58 13.87
C TYR A 108 18.21 -0.34 12.96
N CYS A 109 17.14 -0.01 12.24
CA CYS A 109 17.08 1.21 11.43
C CYS A 109 17.27 2.47 12.30
N LYS A 110 16.56 2.59 13.44
CA LYS A 110 16.72 3.71 14.38
C LYS A 110 18.15 3.80 14.91
N LYS A 111 18.82 2.68 15.21
CA LYS A 111 20.22 2.64 15.68
C LYS A 111 21.18 3.10 14.58
N LYS A 112 21.00 2.60 13.34
CA LYS A 112 21.80 2.96 12.17
C LYS A 112 21.66 4.44 11.80
N PHE A 113 20.44 4.99 11.88
CA PHE A 113 20.17 6.41 11.63
C PHE A 113 20.68 7.34 12.75
N ARG A 114 20.69 6.89 14.01
CA ARG A 114 21.34 7.65 15.12
C ARG A 114 22.84 7.80 14.87
N HIS A 115 23.51 6.75 14.39
CA HIS A 115 24.96 6.81 14.07
C HIS A 115 25.26 7.67 12.84
N ALA A 116 24.33 7.77 11.87
CA ALA A 116 24.52 8.56 10.65
C ALA A 116 24.28 10.07 10.82
N GLY A 117 23.85 10.54 11.99
CA GLY A 117 23.59 11.98 12.25
C GLY A 117 22.48 12.61 11.40
N LEU A 118 21.86 11.83 10.51
CA LEU A 118 20.92 12.31 9.49
C LEU A 118 19.56 12.74 10.05
N ILE A 119 19.06 12.08 11.08
CA ILE A 119 17.74 12.39 11.65
C ILE A 119 17.74 13.78 12.30
N HIS A 120 18.86 14.18 12.93
CA HIS A 120 18.97 15.49 13.59
C HIS A 120 19.04 16.65 12.61
N LYS A 121 19.62 16.44 11.42
CA LYS A 121 19.83 17.48 10.42
C LYS A 121 18.54 17.89 9.70
N TYR A 122 17.64 16.95 9.40
CA TYR A 122 16.38 17.24 8.69
C TYR A 122 15.26 17.75 9.61
N ARG A 123 15.14 17.25 10.86
CA ARG A 123 14.12 17.70 11.82
C ARG A 123 14.32 19.13 12.32
N LYS A 124 15.56 19.65 12.28
CA LYS A 124 15.89 20.99 12.75
C LYS A 124 15.23 22.11 11.92
N TYR A 125 14.73 21.80 10.73
CA TYR A 125 14.18 22.78 9.78
C TYR A 125 12.67 22.66 9.54
N MET A 126 11.99 21.64 10.05
CA MET A 126 10.54 21.51 9.90
C MET A 126 9.81 22.22 11.05
N ARG A 127 9.06 23.26 10.71
CA ARG A 127 8.14 23.91 11.66
C ARG A 127 6.89 23.04 11.76
N LEU A 128 6.58 22.59 12.98
CA LEU A 128 5.37 21.83 13.27
C LEU A 128 4.14 22.76 13.18
N SER A 129 3.05 22.23 12.60
CA SER A 129 1.74 22.89 12.59
C SER A 129 1.12 22.95 14.01
N ALA A 130 0.04 23.72 14.19
CA ALA A 130 -0.68 23.76 15.46
C ALA A 130 -1.27 22.40 15.81
N GLY A 131 -1.83 21.66 14.82
CA GLY A 131 -2.36 20.32 14.99
C GLY A 131 -1.29 19.32 15.45
N GLU A 132 -0.12 19.29 14.78
CA GLU A 132 0.99 18.42 15.18
C GLU A 132 1.50 18.70 16.61
N LYS A 133 1.55 19.97 17.02
CA LYS A 133 1.91 20.33 18.39
C LYS A 133 0.88 19.87 19.40
N TYR A 134 -0.41 19.98 19.05
CA TYR A 134 -1.51 19.52 19.88
C TYR A 134 -1.49 18.01 20.07
N GLU A 135 -1.33 17.23 18.98
CA GLU A 135 -1.18 15.78 19.03
C GLU A 135 0.00 15.35 19.93
N ILE A 136 1.13 16.05 19.83
CA ILE A 136 2.28 15.78 20.69
C ILE A 136 1.95 16.06 22.16
N ILE A 137 1.25 17.17 22.46
CA ILE A 137 0.81 17.48 23.82
C ILE A 137 -0.11 16.39 24.34
N GLN A 138 -1.11 15.98 23.58
CA GLN A 138 -2.04 14.89 23.94
C GLN A 138 -1.29 13.59 24.20
N THR A 139 -0.42 13.19 23.28
CA THR A 139 0.36 11.94 23.40
C THR A 139 1.26 11.96 24.64
N VAL A 140 1.90 13.10 24.96
CA VAL A 140 2.78 13.22 26.13
C VAL A 140 1.98 13.21 27.42
N THR A 141 0.80 13.84 27.46
CA THR A 141 -0.06 13.89 28.67
C THR A 141 -0.76 12.55 28.94
N GLN A 142 -1.06 11.77 27.90
CA GLN A 142 -1.71 10.44 28.02
C GLN A 142 -0.71 9.29 28.15
N SER A 143 0.59 9.55 27.97
CA SER A 143 1.62 8.51 27.98
C SER A 143 1.92 8.01 29.38
N GLU A 144 1.86 6.71 29.59
CA GLU A 144 2.34 6.02 30.81
C GLU A 144 3.87 6.05 30.93
N ILE A 145 4.56 6.31 29.83
CA ILE A 145 6.03 6.45 29.77
C ILE A 145 6.39 7.88 30.15
N GLY A 146 7.15 8.09 31.19
CA GLY A 146 7.47 9.44 31.70
C GLY A 146 7.88 10.45 30.60
N ILE A 147 7.46 11.70 30.75
CA ILE A 147 7.55 12.83 29.81
C ILE A 147 8.91 12.90 29.07
N LYS A 148 10.01 12.68 29.79
CA LYS A 148 11.37 12.75 29.20
C LYS A 148 11.57 11.70 28.10
N ARG A 149 11.19 10.45 28.36
CA ARG A 149 11.36 9.34 27.41
C ARG A 149 10.47 9.50 26.18
N THR A 150 9.25 9.98 26.38
CA THR A 150 8.29 10.26 25.30
C THR A 150 8.82 11.38 24.41
N LEU A 151 9.29 12.50 24.97
CA LEU A 151 9.87 13.60 24.20
C LEU A 151 11.17 13.22 23.49
N ASP A 152 12.01 12.40 24.10
CA ASP A 152 13.23 11.87 23.47
C ASP A 152 12.89 11.01 22.23
N SER A 153 11.78 10.24 22.29
CA SER A 153 11.32 9.46 21.13
C SER A 153 10.86 10.35 19.97
N PHE A 154 10.24 11.49 20.25
CA PHE A 154 9.87 12.51 19.26
C PHE A 154 11.05 13.41 18.83
N GLY A 155 12.18 13.37 19.53
CA GLY A 155 13.33 14.23 19.30
C GLY A 155 13.02 15.72 19.57
N ILE A 156 12.19 16.00 20.56
CA ILE A 156 11.76 17.36 20.95
C ILE A 156 12.41 17.72 22.28
N ALA A 157 13.02 18.91 22.32
CA ALA A 157 13.60 19.42 23.55
C ALA A 157 12.49 19.73 24.57
N ARG A 158 12.72 19.40 25.86
CA ARG A 158 11.77 19.65 26.95
C ARG A 158 11.35 21.11 27.02
N SER A 159 12.30 22.04 26.86
CA SER A 159 12.03 23.48 26.87
C SER A 159 11.04 23.91 25.78
N THR A 160 11.13 23.28 24.59
CA THR A 160 10.22 23.54 23.48
C THR A 160 8.83 23.01 23.78
N PHE A 161 8.74 21.81 24.32
CA PHE A 161 7.46 21.21 24.73
C PHE A 161 6.75 22.05 25.80
N TYR A 162 7.43 22.41 26.89
CA TYR A 162 6.82 23.19 27.95
C TYR A 162 6.40 24.58 27.49
N LYS A 163 7.12 25.18 26.51
CA LYS A 163 6.68 26.44 25.90
C LYS A 163 5.36 26.28 25.14
N TRP A 164 5.20 25.19 24.37
CA TRP A 164 3.93 24.90 23.69
C TRP A 164 2.82 24.59 24.69
N TYR A 165 3.12 23.80 25.71
CA TYR A 165 2.16 23.43 26.73
C TYR A 165 1.65 24.65 27.51
N GLN A 166 2.54 25.57 27.89
CA GLN A 166 2.14 26.84 28.53
C GLN A 166 1.29 27.72 27.62
N ASN A 167 1.62 27.80 26.32
CA ASN A 167 0.84 28.56 25.36
C ASN A 167 -0.56 27.92 25.18
N TYR A 168 -0.62 26.60 25.17
CA TYR A 168 -1.88 25.87 25.11
C TYR A 168 -2.74 26.11 26.37
N LEU A 169 -2.15 26.10 27.56
CA LEU A 169 -2.86 26.39 28.79
C LEU A 169 -3.39 27.84 28.86
N LYS A 170 -2.70 28.80 28.24
CA LYS A 170 -3.10 30.21 28.24
C LYS A 170 -4.18 30.54 27.22
N SER A 171 -4.09 30.01 26.03
CA SER A 171 -4.91 30.45 24.87
C SER A 171 -5.51 29.26 24.08
N GLY A 172 -5.52 28.06 24.68
CA GLY A 172 -6.06 26.89 24.01
C GLY A 172 -5.29 26.52 22.72
N PHE A 173 -6.00 25.98 21.74
CA PHE A 173 -5.43 25.61 20.47
C PHE A 173 -4.80 26.79 19.71
N ASP A 174 -5.40 28.00 19.80
CA ASP A 174 -4.91 29.19 19.12
C ASP A 174 -3.52 29.61 19.65
N GLY A 175 -3.19 29.28 20.91
CA GLY A 175 -1.87 29.52 21.48
C GLY A 175 -0.75 28.68 20.88
N LEU A 176 -1.13 27.60 20.13
CA LEU A 176 -0.19 26.77 19.40
C LEU A 176 0.08 27.26 17.97
N GLU A 177 -0.77 28.15 17.47
CA GLU A 177 -0.50 28.80 16.21
C GLU A 177 0.80 29.60 16.30
N THR A 178 1.57 29.54 15.22
CA THR A 178 2.80 30.35 15.17
C THR A 178 2.40 31.80 15.02
N SER A 179 2.64 32.62 16.03
CA SER A 179 2.41 34.07 15.93
C SER A 179 3.06 34.55 14.63
N LYS A 180 2.24 35.15 13.78
CA LYS A 180 2.73 35.77 12.55
C LYS A 180 3.68 36.88 12.99
N ARG A 181 5.01 36.60 12.95
CA ARG A 181 5.96 37.73 12.94
C ARG A 181 5.51 38.62 11.79
N SER A 182 5.37 39.88 12.02
CA SER A 182 5.15 40.90 10.97
C SER A 182 6.40 40.98 10.10
N CYS A 183 6.63 39.89 9.34
CA CYS A 183 7.68 39.89 8.33
C CYS A 183 7.21 40.80 7.21
N ARG A 184 8.00 41.82 6.90
CA ARG A 184 7.81 42.60 5.66
C ARG A 184 7.50 41.64 4.53
N ARG A 185 6.37 41.86 3.87
CA ARG A 185 5.90 41.02 2.78
C ARG A 185 7.00 40.92 1.72
N GLN A 186 7.46 39.72 1.42
CA GLN A 186 8.51 39.54 0.43
C GLN A 186 7.92 39.70 -0.98
N TRP A 187 8.69 40.24 -1.91
CA TRP A 187 8.27 40.49 -3.29
C TRP A 187 7.77 39.22 -4.01
N ASN A 188 8.24 38.04 -3.60
CA ASN A 188 7.83 36.75 -4.16
C ASN A 188 6.77 36.03 -3.30
N SER A 189 6.00 36.76 -2.49
CA SER A 189 4.90 36.18 -1.73
C SER A 189 3.81 35.69 -2.66
N ILE A 190 3.33 34.47 -2.43
CA ILE A 190 2.20 33.91 -3.19
C ILE A 190 0.94 34.63 -2.76
N PRO A 191 0.15 35.23 -3.70
CA PRO A 191 -1.13 35.86 -3.40
C PRO A 191 -2.09 34.88 -2.72
N GLN A 192 -3.03 35.42 -1.94
CA GLN A 192 -3.99 34.58 -1.22
C GLN A 192 -4.87 33.75 -2.16
N GLU A 193 -5.34 34.35 -3.25
CA GLU A 193 -6.13 33.70 -4.30
C GLU A 193 -5.43 32.45 -4.86
N GLN A 194 -4.11 32.54 -5.11
CA GLN A 194 -3.33 31.41 -5.57
C GLN A 194 -3.15 30.31 -4.50
N LYS A 195 -3.16 30.67 -3.22
CA LYS A 195 -3.12 29.68 -2.14
C LYS A 195 -4.45 28.96 -2.01
N ASP A 196 -5.55 29.69 -2.16
CA ASP A 196 -6.90 29.11 -2.07
C ASP A 196 -7.14 28.20 -3.29
N LEU A 197 -6.68 28.55 -4.48
CA LEU A 197 -6.66 27.70 -5.66
C LEU A 197 -5.90 26.38 -5.42
N VAL A 198 -4.74 26.41 -4.74
CA VAL A 198 -4.00 25.19 -4.38
C VAL A 198 -4.81 24.29 -3.47
N VAL A 199 -5.53 24.86 -2.52
CA VAL A 199 -6.37 24.10 -1.58
C VAL A 199 -7.57 23.48 -2.31
N GLU A 200 -8.24 24.23 -3.17
CA GLU A 200 -9.37 23.78 -3.98
C GLU A 200 -8.98 22.57 -4.83
N ILE A 201 -7.92 22.68 -5.64
CA ILE A 201 -7.46 21.58 -6.49
C ILE A 201 -6.97 20.39 -5.66
N ALA A 202 -6.40 20.61 -4.47
CA ALA A 202 -5.97 19.52 -3.60
C ALA A 202 -7.16 18.75 -2.98
N LEU A 203 -8.29 19.41 -2.76
CA LEU A 203 -9.52 18.78 -2.27
C LEU A 203 -10.23 17.99 -3.38
N GLU A 204 -10.16 18.45 -4.62
CA GLU A 204 -10.69 17.74 -5.78
C GLU A 204 -9.85 16.50 -6.14
N HIS A 205 -8.53 16.58 -5.91
CA HIS A 205 -7.58 15.55 -6.29
C HIS A 205 -6.76 15.07 -5.08
N THR A 206 -7.42 14.42 -4.15
CA THR A 206 -6.83 13.95 -2.89
C THR A 206 -5.76 12.87 -3.07
N GLU A 207 -5.74 12.20 -4.21
CA GLU A 207 -4.79 11.16 -4.59
C GLU A 207 -3.43 11.71 -5.04
N LEU A 208 -3.36 13.01 -5.40
CA LEU A 208 -2.15 13.61 -5.93
C LEU A 208 -1.20 14.09 -4.81
N SER A 209 0.10 13.85 -5.02
CA SER A 209 1.14 14.40 -4.16
C SER A 209 1.31 15.90 -4.37
N SER A 210 1.91 16.60 -3.39
CA SER A 210 2.20 18.06 -3.51
C SER A 210 3.02 18.41 -4.75
N ARG A 211 3.84 17.46 -5.24
CA ARG A 211 4.62 17.62 -6.46
C ARG A 211 3.72 17.54 -7.69
N GLU A 212 2.90 16.50 -7.78
CA GLU A 212 1.97 16.32 -8.89
C GLU A 212 0.99 17.48 -8.98
N LEU A 213 0.47 17.94 -7.85
CA LEU A 213 -0.38 19.13 -7.76
C LEU A 213 0.32 20.39 -8.29
N ALA A 214 1.61 20.60 -7.95
CA ALA A 214 2.36 21.76 -8.44
C ALA A 214 2.47 21.77 -9.97
N TYR A 215 2.70 20.62 -10.59
CA TYR A 215 2.76 20.51 -12.05
C TYR A 215 1.38 20.59 -12.69
N LYS A 216 0.35 19.98 -12.11
CA LYS A 216 -1.03 20.09 -12.57
C LYS A 216 -1.49 21.55 -12.59
N ILE A 217 -1.26 22.30 -11.51
CA ILE A 217 -1.58 23.72 -11.43
C ILE A 217 -0.81 24.53 -12.50
N THR A 218 0.47 24.20 -12.72
CA THR A 218 1.28 24.89 -13.72
C THR A 218 0.78 24.64 -15.13
N ASP A 219 0.39 23.41 -15.44
CA ASP A 219 -0.02 22.99 -16.79
C ASP A 219 -1.45 23.44 -17.14
N GLU A 220 -2.39 23.31 -16.19
CA GLU A 220 -3.81 23.59 -16.39
C GLU A 220 -4.18 25.06 -16.11
N GLN A 221 -3.67 25.61 -14.99
CA GLN A 221 -4.05 26.96 -14.54
C GLN A 221 -3.06 28.04 -14.96
N SER A 222 -1.96 27.67 -15.62
CA SER A 222 -0.89 28.60 -16.03
C SER A 222 -0.35 29.45 -14.85
N VAL A 223 -0.32 28.89 -13.64
CA VAL A 223 0.21 29.53 -12.42
C VAL A 223 1.35 28.69 -11.87
N PHE A 224 2.55 29.27 -11.82
CA PHE A 224 3.68 28.56 -11.24
C PHE A 224 3.72 28.68 -9.72
N ILE A 225 3.67 27.54 -9.04
CA ILE A 225 3.89 27.40 -7.60
C ILE A 225 4.86 26.23 -7.39
N SER A 226 5.94 26.46 -6.65
CA SER A 226 6.92 25.39 -6.41
C SER A 226 6.33 24.30 -5.50
N GLU A 227 6.76 23.05 -5.69
CA GLU A 227 6.39 21.89 -4.86
C GLU A 227 6.49 22.17 -3.37
N SER A 228 7.62 22.77 -2.94
CA SER A 228 7.83 23.12 -1.53
C SER A 228 6.88 24.22 -1.02
N SER A 229 6.33 25.05 -1.92
CA SER A 229 5.32 26.03 -1.56
C SER A 229 3.94 25.40 -1.46
N VAL A 230 3.58 24.53 -2.40
CA VAL A 230 2.34 23.72 -2.34
C VAL A 230 2.33 22.92 -1.04
N TYR A 231 3.40 22.18 -0.74
CA TYR A 231 3.53 21.43 0.51
C TYR A 231 3.31 22.31 1.75
N ARG A 232 3.91 23.52 1.81
CA ARG A 232 3.74 24.43 2.94
C ARG A 232 2.33 24.97 3.08
N ILE A 233 1.66 25.27 1.95
CA ILE A 233 0.27 25.72 1.94
C ILE A 233 -0.65 24.63 2.47
N LEU A 234 -0.53 23.40 1.96
CA LEU A 234 -1.34 22.27 2.37
C LEU A 234 -1.06 21.88 3.84
N LYS A 235 0.20 21.91 4.25
CA LYS A 235 0.57 21.65 5.64
C LYS A 235 0.03 22.71 6.60
N GLN A 236 -0.04 23.97 6.19
CA GLN A 236 -0.61 25.05 6.99
C GLN A 236 -2.12 24.87 7.19
N ARG A 237 -2.79 24.19 6.28
CA ARG A 237 -4.21 23.85 6.32
C ARG A 237 -4.48 22.44 6.91
N ASP A 238 -3.44 21.78 7.46
CA ASP A 238 -3.49 20.41 8.01
C ASP A 238 -4.01 19.35 7.01
N LEU A 239 -3.86 19.60 5.69
CA LEU A 239 -4.24 18.68 4.62
C LEU A 239 -3.17 17.63 4.32
N ILE A 240 -1.98 17.72 4.91
CA ILE A 240 -0.91 16.74 4.77
C ILE A 240 -0.54 16.21 6.14
N PRO A 241 -0.72 14.91 6.42
CA PRO A 241 -0.25 14.30 7.65
C PRO A 241 1.29 14.36 7.72
N ALA A 242 1.84 14.40 8.92
CA ALA A 242 3.29 14.38 9.12
C ALA A 242 3.87 13.09 8.51
N PRO A 243 4.91 13.19 7.66
CA PRO A 243 5.46 12.00 7.02
C PRO A 243 6.10 11.08 8.04
N ASN A 244 5.52 9.90 8.24
CA ASN A 244 6.05 8.86 9.11
C ASN A 244 7.08 7.97 8.41
N HIS A 245 7.35 8.18 7.11
CA HIS A 245 8.18 7.32 6.31
C HIS A 245 9.34 8.09 5.66
N PHE A 246 10.53 7.52 5.78
CA PHE A 246 11.72 7.98 5.05
C PHE A 246 11.82 7.15 3.76
N LEU A 247 11.77 7.81 2.61
CA LEU A 247 12.08 7.19 1.33
C LEU A 247 13.61 7.03 1.23
N ILE A 248 14.08 5.79 1.21
CA ILE A 248 15.46 5.49 0.88
C ILE A 248 15.56 5.55 -0.64
N SER A 249 16.35 6.48 -1.18
CA SER A 249 16.62 6.51 -2.62
C SER A 249 17.37 5.23 -3.01
N ALA A 250 16.85 4.50 -4.00
CA ALA A 250 17.54 3.37 -4.58
C ALA A 250 18.82 3.86 -5.29
N ALA A 251 19.92 3.14 -5.11
CA ALA A 251 21.16 3.43 -5.82
C ALA A 251 20.94 3.35 -7.34
N ASN A 252 21.56 4.27 -8.10
CA ASN A 252 21.52 4.28 -9.55
C ASN A 252 22.46 3.18 -10.11
N GLU A 253 21.93 1.95 -10.22
CA GLU A 253 22.72 0.79 -10.67
C GLU A 253 22.62 0.49 -12.18
N PHE A 254 21.85 1.26 -12.94
CA PHE A 254 21.76 1.09 -14.39
C PHE A 254 22.93 1.74 -15.10
N LYS A 255 23.82 0.90 -15.69
CA LYS A 255 24.92 1.37 -16.53
C LYS A 255 24.43 1.88 -17.90
N ASP A 256 23.41 1.25 -18.48
CA ASP A 256 22.90 1.57 -19.82
C ASP A 256 21.43 2.00 -19.75
N LYS A 257 21.20 3.31 -19.68
CA LYS A 257 19.84 3.87 -19.74
C LYS A 257 19.40 4.00 -21.21
N THR A 258 18.11 3.69 -21.47
CA THR A 258 17.51 3.98 -22.78
C THR A 258 17.48 5.49 -23.03
N ALA A 259 17.74 5.89 -24.29
CA ALA A 259 17.88 7.29 -24.70
C ALA A 259 16.70 7.81 -25.53
N PHE A 260 15.91 6.94 -26.16
CA PHE A 260 14.80 7.30 -27.03
C PHE A 260 13.67 6.27 -27.00
N VAL A 261 12.49 6.69 -27.44
CA VAL A 261 11.28 5.86 -27.53
C VAL A 261 11.49 4.69 -28.50
N HIS A 262 10.96 3.53 -28.19
CA HIS A 262 11.10 2.30 -28.98
C HIS A 262 12.53 1.73 -29.05
N GLN A 263 13.45 2.16 -28.21
CA GLN A 263 14.75 1.52 -28.11
C GLN A 263 14.67 0.14 -27.45
N MET A 264 13.84 0.04 -26.40
CA MET A 264 13.60 -1.20 -25.67
C MET A 264 12.18 -1.20 -25.11
N TRP A 265 11.51 -2.33 -25.23
CA TRP A 265 10.22 -2.59 -24.60
C TRP A 265 10.40 -3.59 -23.45
N GLN A 266 9.69 -3.40 -22.36
CA GLN A 266 9.58 -4.37 -21.30
C GLN A 266 8.25 -5.10 -21.41
N THR A 267 8.26 -6.41 -21.22
CA THR A 267 7.05 -7.23 -21.13
C THR A 267 7.10 -8.11 -19.89
N ASP A 268 5.96 -8.24 -19.24
CA ASP A 268 5.82 -9.06 -18.05
C ASP A 268 4.35 -9.45 -17.85
N PHE A 269 4.13 -10.60 -17.20
CA PHE A 269 2.81 -11.03 -16.78
C PHE A 269 2.55 -10.66 -15.31
N THR A 270 1.32 -10.25 -15.05
CA THR A 270 0.82 -10.21 -13.69
C THR A 270 -0.57 -10.85 -13.63
N TYR A 271 -1.02 -11.28 -12.46
CA TYR A 271 -2.24 -12.07 -12.33
C TYR A 271 -3.26 -11.40 -11.41
N PHE A 272 -4.53 -11.65 -11.72
CA PHE A 272 -5.70 -11.27 -10.95
C PHE A 272 -6.59 -12.50 -10.72
N LYS A 273 -7.24 -12.53 -9.56
CA LYS A 273 -8.26 -13.53 -9.26
C LYS A 273 -9.62 -12.87 -9.28
N ILE A 274 -10.54 -13.40 -10.07
CA ILE A 274 -11.94 -12.96 -10.11
C ILE A 274 -12.78 -14.01 -9.39
N THR A 275 -13.64 -13.56 -8.50
CA THR A 275 -14.52 -14.43 -7.71
C THR A 275 -15.39 -15.25 -8.66
N SER A 276 -15.43 -16.57 -8.46
CA SER A 276 -16.17 -17.56 -9.28
C SER A 276 -15.66 -17.79 -10.70
N TRP A 277 -14.71 -17.01 -11.23
CA TRP A 277 -14.15 -17.15 -12.58
C TRP A 277 -12.72 -17.71 -12.59
N GLY A 278 -11.97 -17.57 -11.50
CA GLY A 278 -10.60 -18.11 -11.42
C GLY A 278 -9.51 -17.05 -11.62
N TRP A 279 -8.37 -17.49 -12.20
CA TRP A 279 -7.19 -16.68 -12.41
C TRP A 279 -7.14 -16.16 -13.84
N TYR A 280 -6.84 -14.87 -13.96
CA TYR A 280 -6.59 -14.17 -15.22
C TYR A 280 -5.19 -13.57 -15.21
N TYR A 281 -4.58 -13.50 -16.37
CA TYR A 281 -3.20 -13.09 -16.53
C TYR A 281 -3.13 -11.85 -17.42
N LEU A 282 -2.61 -10.76 -16.87
CA LEU A 282 -2.44 -9.52 -17.60
C LEU A 282 -1.05 -9.51 -18.24
N SER A 283 -1.00 -9.59 -19.56
CA SER A 283 0.19 -9.36 -20.38
C SER A 283 0.32 -7.86 -20.66
N THR A 284 1.49 -7.28 -20.46
CA THR A 284 1.72 -5.84 -20.63
C THR A 284 2.97 -5.60 -21.45
N VAL A 285 2.92 -4.64 -22.37
CA VAL A 285 4.08 -4.12 -23.11
C VAL A 285 4.27 -2.64 -22.78
N LEU A 286 5.40 -2.32 -22.14
CA LEU A 286 5.77 -1.00 -21.69
C LEU A 286 7.01 -0.52 -22.45
N ASP A 287 7.01 0.72 -22.96
CA ASP A 287 8.20 1.36 -23.49
C ASP A 287 9.14 1.79 -22.34
N ASP A 288 10.38 1.31 -22.38
CA ASP A 288 11.34 1.52 -21.29
C ASP A 288 11.74 2.99 -21.10
N PHE A 289 11.83 3.76 -22.19
CA PHE A 289 12.22 5.17 -22.15
C PHE A 289 11.10 6.05 -21.60
N SER A 290 9.94 6.02 -22.26
CA SER A 290 8.79 6.86 -21.93
C SER A 290 7.93 6.32 -20.77
N ARG A 291 8.06 5.03 -20.45
CA ARG A 291 7.18 4.28 -19.53
C ARG A 291 5.73 4.18 -19.98
N TYR A 292 5.46 4.51 -21.23
CA TYR A 292 4.15 4.42 -21.84
C TYR A 292 3.73 2.96 -21.99
N ILE A 293 2.52 2.61 -21.58
CA ILE A 293 1.92 1.31 -21.81
C ILE A 293 1.38 1.30 -23.24
N ILE A 294 2.09 0.59 -24.13
CA ILE A 294 1.74 0.54 -25.55
C ILE A 294 0.53 -0.36 -25.77
N HIS A 295 0.55 -1.51 -25.10
CA HIS A 295 -0.56 -2.45 -25.14
C HIS A 295 -0.57 -3.31 -23.89
N TRP A 296 -1.76 -3.75 -23.53
CA TRP A 296 -2.01 -4.76 -22.52
C TRP A 296 -3.18 -5.63 -22.94
N GLU A 297 -3.22 -6.85 -22.44
CA GLU A 297 -4.27 -7.81 -22.73
C GLU A 297 -4.51 -8.72 -21.52
N LEU A 298 -5.78 -8.98 -21.19
CA LEU A 298 -6.16 -9.92 -20.16
C LEU A 298 -6.33 -11.31 -20.81
N CYS A 299 -5.49 -12.27 -20.40
CA CYS A 299 -5.40 -13.61 -20.95
C CYS A 299 -5.87 -14.65 -19.94
N ASP A 300 -6.39 -15.76 -20.41
CA ASP A 300 -6.76 -16.91 -19.58
C ASP A 300 -5.55 -17.81 -19.27
N SER A 301 -4.43 -17.59 -19.95
CA SER A 301 -3.21 -18.37 -19.79
C SER A 301 -1.96 -17.50 -19.87
N MET A 302 -0.80 -18.09 -19.51
CA MET A 302 0.53 -17.47 -19.70
C MET A 302 1.33 -18.28 -20.72
N LYS A 303 0.82 -18.43 -21.93
CA LYS A 303 1.50 -19.17 -23.00
C LYS A 303 2.30 -18.23 -23.92
N ALA A 304 3.19 -18.81 -24.71
CA ALA A 304 3.96 -18.08 -25.71
C ALA A 304 3.06 -17.35 -26.73
N ASP A 305 1.92 -17.94 -27.07
CA ASP A 305 0.96 -17.36 -28.03
C ASP A 305 0.29 -16.10 -27.49
N ASP A 306 0.03 -16.02 -26.17
CA ASP A 306 -0.50 -14.82 -25.55
C ASP A 306 0.53 -13.68 -25.64
N VAL A 307 1.82 -13.99 -25.43
CA VAL A 307 2.91 -13.01 -25.60
C VAL A 307 3.01 -12.54 -27.05
N LYS A 308 2.95 -13.48 -28.04
CA LYS A 308 3.00 -13.13 -29.46
C LYS A 308 1.88 -12.16 -29.84
N ARG A 309 0.63 -12.50 -29.47
CA ARG A 309 -0.55 -11.66 -29.74
C ARG A 309 -0.43 -10.28 -29.12
N THR A 310 0.02 -10.20 -27.86
CA THR A 310 0.22 -8.92 -27.16
C THR A 310 1.31 -8.08 -27.84
N VAL A 311 2.42 -8.68 -28.25
CA VAL A 311 3.53 -7.99 -28.93
C VAL A 311 3.13 -7.54 -30.32
N ASP A 312 2.42 -8.35 -31.10
CA ASP A 312 1.92 -7.99 -32.44
C ASP A 312 0.98 -6.80 -32.39
N THR A 313 0.05 -6.81 -31.44
CA THR A 313 -0.87 -5.71 -31.24
C THR A 313 -0.12 -4.44 -30.81
N ALA A 314 0.89 -4.58 -29.96
CA ALA A 314 1.75 -3.46 -29.56
C ALA A 314 2.51 -2.86 -30.76
N ILE A 315 3.06 -3.70 -31.66
CA ILE A 315 3.73 -3.27 -32.91
C ILE A 315 2.76 -2.53 -33.83
N ALA A 316 1.55 -3.06 -33.99
CA ALA A 316 0.50 -2.44 -34.78
C ALA A 316 0.10 -1.06 -34.24
N LYS A 317 -0.14 -0.96 -32.94
CA LYS A 317 -0.48 0.29 -32.26
C LYS A 317 0.66 1.33 -32.32
N ALA A 318 1.90 0.89 -32.16
CA ALA A 318 3.07 1.75 -32.27
C ALA A 318 3.39 2.21 -33.70
N LYS A 319 2.73 1.66 -34.73
CA LYS A 319 2.92 1.99 -36.15
C LYS A 319 4.40 1.92 -36.57
N LEU A 320 5.15 0.96 -36.05
CA LEU A 320 6.57 0.82 -36.32
C LEU A 320 6.81 0.39 -37.78
N LYS A 321 7.41 1.28 -38.54
CA LYS A 321 7.89 0.95 -39.89
C LYS A 321 9.02 -0.08 -39.80
N SER A 322 9.16 -0.92 -40.79
CA SER A 322 9.91 -2.18 -40.79
C SER A 322 11.42 -2.10 -40.46
N LYS A 323 12.01 -0.91 -40.30
CA LYS A 323 13.47 -0.72 -40.16
C LYS A 323 14.04 -0.67 -38.73
N ALA A 324 13.26 -0.37 -37.72
CA ALA A 324 13.76 -0.25 -36.35
C ALA A 324 12.79 -0.91 -35.37
N LYS A 325 13.02 -2.18 -35.09
CA LYS A 325 12.27 -2.92 -34.07
C LYS A 325 12.92 -2.76 -32.70
N PRO A 326 12.15 -2.51 -31.63
CA PRO A 326 12.67 -2.41 -30.28
C PRO A 326 13.28 -3.76 -29.80
N LYS A 327 14.19 -3.68 -28.85
CA LYS A 327 14.61 -4.85 -28.07
C LYS A 327 13.48 -5.23 -27.11
N LEU A 328 13.16 -6.50 -26.97
CA LEU A 328 12.17 -6.97 -26.02
C LEU A 328 12.87 -7.50 -24.77
N LEU A 329 12.67 -6.83 -23.63
CA LEU A 329 13.18 -7.25 -22.33
C LEU A 329 12.08 -8.00 -21.60
N SER A 330 12.35 -9.24 -21.20
CA SER A 330 11.46 -10.08 -20.42
C SER A 330 12.21 -10.74 -19.26
N ASP A 331 11.47 -11.31 -18.31
CA ASP A 331 12.02 -12.20 -17.31
C ASP A 331 12.44 -13.56 -17.92
N ILE A 332 12.82 -14.52 -17.05
CA ILE A 332 13.19 -15.90 -17.43
C ILE A 332 11.98 -16.84 -17.23
N GLY A 333 10.76 -16.32 -17.29
CA GLY A 333 9.55 -17.13 -17.20
C GLY A 333 9.44 -18.14 -18.35
N ALA A 334 8.80 -19.29 -18.08
CA ALA A 334 8.71 -20.40 -19.06
C ALA A 334 8.14 -19.96 -20.43
N CYS A 335 7.17 -19.08 -20.44
CA CYS A 335 6.57 -18.53 -21.69
C CYS A 335 7.58 -17.72 -22.50
N TYR A 336 8.48 -16.96 -21.84
CA TYR A 336 9.48 -16.10 -22.49
C TYR A 336 10.74 -16.86 -22.93
N VAL A 337 11.04 -18.01 -22.32
CA VAL A 337 12.21 -18.85 -22.66
C VAL A 337 11.89 -19.86 -23.75
N SER A 338 10.62 -20.03 -24.12
CA SER A 338 10.18 -20.99 -25.12
C SER A 338 10.90 -20.80 -26.46
N ASN A 339 11.31 -21.91 -27.11
CA ASN A 339 11.95 -21.86 -28.42
C ASN A 339 11.03 -21.28 -29.49
N GLU A 340 9.74 -21.50 -29.33
CA GLU A 340 8.69 -21.02 -30.21
C GLU A 340 8.66 -19.48 -30.24
N LEU A 341 8.60 -18.84 -29.08
CA LEU A 341 8.64 -17.37 -28.97
C LEU A 341 9.97 -16.80 -29.49
N LYS A 342 11.10 -17.45 -29.17
CA LYS A 342 12.43 -17.02 -29.65
C LYS A 342 12.52 -17.04 -31.18
N THR A 343 12.04 -18.13 -31.80
CA THR A 343 12.03 -18.26 -33.24
C THR A 343 11.13 -17.19 -33.87
N TYR A 344 9.93 -17.02 -33.35
CA TYR A 344 8.99 -16.01 -33.81
C TYR A 344 9.56 -14.58 -33.72
N LEU A 345 10.09 -14.18 -32.57
CA LEU A 345 10.69 -12.85 -32.41
C LEU A 345 11.86 -12.62 -33.37
N LYS A 346 12.71 -13.64 -33.60
CA LYS A 346 13.89 -13.54 -34.44
C LYS A 346 13.54 -13.57 -35.93
N SER A 347 12.70 -14.53 -36.37
CA SER A 347 12.41 -14.78 -37.79
C SER A 347 11.36 -13.84 -38.34
N ASP A 348 10.23 -13.72 -37.68
CA ASP A 348 9.06 -13.02 -38.18
C ASP A 348 9.11 -11.52 -37.84
N LEU A 349 9.43 -11.20 -36.58
CA LEU A 349 9.44 -9.80 -36.13
C LEU A 349 10.82 -9.14 -36.25
N LYS A 350 11.90 -9.89 -36.41
CA LYS A 350 13.30 -9.39 -36.41
C LYS A 350 13.63 -8.57 -35.14
N MET A 351 13.04 -8.96 -34.01
CA MET A 351 13.27 -8.33 -32.72
C MET A 351 14.34 -9.09 -31.92
N LYS A 352 15.22 -8.35 -31.25
CA LYS A 352 16.19 -8.93 -30.31
C LYS A 352 15.54 -9.09 -28.95
N GLN A 353 15.45 -10.34 -28.47
CA GLN A 353 15.07 -10.62 -27.10
C GLN A 353 16.25 -10.46 -26.15
N VAL A 354 15.99 -9.87 -25.00
CA VAL A 354 16.95 -9.68 -23.89
C VAL A 354 16.28 -10.18 -22.62
N HIS A 355 16.97 -11.01 -21.85
CA HIS A 355 16.47 -11.45 -20.55
C HIS A 355 17.13 -10.67 -19.42
N GLY A 356 16.38 -10.40 -18.37
CA GLY A 356 16.91 -9.89 -17.11
C GLY A 356 17.98 -10.86 -16.55
N ARG A 357 18.99 -10.34 -15.86
CA ARG A 357 19.95 -11.20 -15.17
C ARG A 357 19.24 -11.95 -14.05
N PRO A 358 19.50 -13.26 -13.85
CA PRO A 358 18.97 -14.01 -12.72
C PRO A 358 19.33 -13.31 -11.41
N MET A 359 18.36 -13.21 -10.48
CA MET A 359 18.50 -12.57 -9.17
C MET A 359 18.82 -11.06 -9.18
N HIS A 360 18.66 -10.37 -10.32
CA HIS A 360 18.76 -8.91 -10.41
C HIS A 360 17.40 -8.29 -10.80
N PRO A 361 16.47 -8.13 -9.83
CA PRO A 361 15.11 -7.59 -10.09
C PRO A 361 15.14 -6.17 -10.65
N GLN A 362 16.24 -5.46 -10.51
CA GLN A 362 16.37 -4.09 -10.98
C GLN A 362 16.26 -3.93 -12.51
N THR A 363 16.54 -4.99 -13.28
CA THR A 363 16.53 -4.94 -14.75
C THR A 363 15.11 -4.68 -15.29
N GLN A 364 14.07 -5.17 -14.62
CA GLN A 364 12.66 -4.94 -14.95
C GLN A 364 11.93 -4.01 -13.96
N GLY A 365 12.66 -3.30 -13.14
CA GLY A 365 12.09 -2.48 -12.07
C GLY A 365 11.08 -1.39 -12.51
N LYS A 366 10.99 -1.07 -13.81
CA LYS A 366 10.00 -0.12 -14.33
C LYS A 366 8.63 -0.78 -14.49
N ILE A 367 8.57 -1.96 -15.13
CA ILE A 367 7.32 -2.70 -15.29
C ILE A 367 6.84 -3.29 -13.96
N GLU A 368 7.76 -3.76 -13.09
CA GLU A 368 7.41 -4.20 -11.74
C GLU A 368 6.78 -3.07 -10.91
N ARG A 369 7.33 -1.85 -11.00
CA ARG A 369 6.78 -0.68 -10.32
C ARG A 369 5.42 -0.30 -10.88
N TYR A 370 5.22 -0.40 -12.19
CA TYR A 370 3.92 -0.24 -12.82
C TYR A 370 2.92 -1.26 -12.29
N HIS A 371 3.25 -2.56 -12.32
CA HIS A 371 2.38 -3.62 -11.80
C HIS A 371 2.04 -3.43 -10.31
N ARG A 372 3.01 -3.01 -9.50
CA ARG A 372 2.76 -2.69 -8.08
C ARG A 372 1.77 -1.55 -7.92
N THR A 373 1.96 -0.47 -8.66
CA THR A 373 1.05 0.68 -8.62
C THR A 373 -0.35 0.30 -9.07
N MET A 374 -0.46 -0.43 -10.18
CA MET A 374 -1.72 -0.93 -10.71
C MET A 374 -2.45 -1.83 -9.70
N LYS A 375 -1.74 -2.81 -9.12
CA LYS A 375 -2.32 -3.70 -8.11
C LYS A 375 -2.81 -2.95 -6.88
N ASN A 376 -2.13 -1.90 -6.45
CA ASN A 376 -2.55 -1.10 -5.30
C ASN A 376 -3.85 -0.33 -5.54
N VAL A 377 -4.15 0.02 -6.80
CA VAL A 377 -5.39 0.71 -7.18
C VAL A 377 -6.49 -0.30 -7.50
N VAL A 378 -6.21 -1.20 -8.45
CA VAL A 378 -7.22 -2.13 -9.00
C VAL A 378 -7.67 -3.17 -7.96
N LYS A 379 -6.78 -3.64 -7.07
CA LYS A 379 -7.14 -4.61 -6.02
C LYS A 379 -8.01 -4.05 -4.88
N LEU A 380 -8.22 -2.75 -4.82
CA LEU A 380 -9.17 -2.16 -3.88
C LEU A 380 -10.62 -2.52 -4.23
N ASN A 381 -10.87 -2.86 -5.49
CA ASN A 381 -12.19 -3.24 -5.98
C ASN A 381 -12.33 -4.77 -6.02
N HIS A 382 -13.52 -5.27 -5.72
CA HIS A 382 -13.89 -6.67 -5.92
C HIS A 382 -14.55 -6.81 -7.29
N PHE A 383 -14.04 -7.73 -8.11
CA PHE A 383 -14.56 -7.99 -9.44
C PHE A 383 -15.34 -9.31 -9.45
N TYR A 384 -16.53 -9.28 -10.02
CA TYR A 384 -17.39 -10.45 -10.16
C TYR A 384 -17.44 -10.96 -11.61
N HIS A 385 -17.06 -10.12 -12.59
CA HIS A 385 -17.01 -10.44 -14.01
C HIS A 385 -15.71 -9.95 -14.64
N PRO A 386 -15.18 -10.67 -15.66
CA PRO A 386 -13.94 -10.23 -16.34
C PRO A 386 -14.06 -8.85 -16.99
N GLU A 387 -15.24 -8.48 -17.48
CA GLU A 387 -15.49 -7.17 -18.11
C GLU A 387 -15.25 -6.01 -17.14
N GLN A 388 -15.65 -6.16 -15.87
CA GLN A 388 -15.42 -5.14 -14.82
C GLN A 388 -13.92 -4.94 -14.57
N LEU A 389 -13.15 -6.02 -14.59
CA LEU A 389 -11.68 -5.92 -14.46
C LEU A 389 -11.07 -5.24 -15.69
N ILE A 390 -11.55 -5.56 -16.91
CA ILE A 390 -11.09 -4.92 -18.16
C ILE A 390 -11.38 -3.43 -18.12
N GLU A 391 -12.57 -3.02 -17.71
CA GLU A 391 -12.94 -1.61 -17.58
C GLU A 391 -12.04 -0.87 -16.60
N ALA A 392 -11.85 -1.41 -15.39
CA ALA A 392 -10.96 -0.83 -14.38
C ALA A 392 -9.50 -0.77 -14.83
N LEU A 393 -9.02 -1.76 -15.56
CA LEU A 393 -7.66 -1.77 -16.13
C LEU A 393 -7.54 -0.73 -17.25
N THR A 394 -8.56 -0.57 -18.08
CA THR A 394 -8.60 0.45 -19.15
C THR A 394 -8.49 1.85 -18.55
N GLU A 395 -9.35 2.16 -17.58
CA GLU A 395 -9.35 3.44 -16.89
C GLU A 395 -8.00 3.70 -16.20
N PHE A 396 -7.45 2.68 -15.54
CA PHE A 396 -6.15 2.81 -14.88
C PHE A 396 -5.03 3.09 -15.89
N VAL A 397 -4.96 2.38 -17.01
CA VAL A 397 -3.91 2.56 -18.03
C VAL A 397 -4.03 3.93 -18.69
N ASP A 398 -5.23 4.39 -19.00
CA ASP A 398 -5.47 5.71 -19.54
C ASP A 398 -5.01 6.80 -18.58
N ASN A 399 -5.37 6.69 -17.31
CA ASN A 399 -4.91 7.59 -16.27
C ASN A 399 -3.38 7.55 -16.12
N TYR A 400 -2.78 6.36 -16.10
CA TYR A 400 -1.34 6.16 -15.99
C TYR A 400 -0.59 6.80 -17.16
N ASN A 401 -1.08 6.62 -18.38
CA ASN A 401 -0.43 7.12 -19.58
C ASN A 401 -0.61 8.64 -19.76
N GLU A 402 -1.83 9.16 -19.57
CA GLU A 402 -2.19 10.52 -19.95
C GLU A 402 -2.15 11.52 -18.79
N LYS A 403 -2.37 11.09 -17.55
CA LYS A 403 -2.54 12.01 -16.41
C LYS A 403 -1.46 11.92 -15.36
N ARG A 404 -0.83 10.75 -15.19
CA ARG A 404 0.13 10.54 -14.11
C ARG A 404 1.49 11.17 -14.42
N TYR A 405 1.94 12.09 -13.57
CA TYR A 405 3.27 12.68 -13.64
C TYR A 405 4.35 11.75 -13.08
N HIS A 406 5.47 11.61 -13.81
CA HIS A 406 6.60 10.79 -13.39
C HIS A 406 7.84 11.64 -13.13
N GLU A 407 8.37 11.56 -11.90
CA GLU A 407 9.57 12.31 -11.50
C GLU A 407 10.76 12.07 -12.41
N SER A 408 11.00 10.80 -12.76
CA SER A 408 12.11 10.43 -13.64
C SER A 408 11.95 10.90 -15.08
N LEU A 409 10.77 11.35 -15.49
CA LEU A 409 10.46 11.94 -16.78
C LEU A 409 10.35 13.47 -16.69
N LYS A 410 11.04 14.12 -15.76
CA LYS A 410 10.93 15.57 -15.48
C LYS A 410 9.50 16.00 -15.15
N ASN A 411 8.77 15.13 -14.47
CA ASN A 411 7.35 15.31 -14.14
C ASN A 411 6.46 15.55 -15.37
N LEU A 412 6.72 14.80 -16.43
CA LEU A 412 5.86 14.68 -17.61
C LEU A 412 5.05 13.38 -17.51
N THR A 413 3.96 13.31 -18.27
CA THR A 413 3.22 12.06 -18.40
C THR A 413 3.95 11.10 -19.36
N PRO A 414 3.75 9.79 -19.24
CA PRO A 414 4.28 8.82 -20.21
C PRO A 414 3.90 9.15 -21.65
N ALA A 415 2.68 9.61 -21.88
CA ALA A 415 2.19 10.00 -23.21
C ALA A 415 2.93 11.22 -23.77
N ASP A 416 3.24 12.22 -22.95
CA ASP A 416 3.99 13.40 -23.40
C ASP A 416 5.37 13.04 -23.92
N VAL A 417 6.04 12.11 -23.22
CA VAL A 417 7.36 11.64 -23.64
C VAL A 417 7.26 10.73 -24.85
N TYR A 418 6.27 9.83 -24.89
CA TYR A 418 6.07 8.88 -25.98
C TYR A 418 5.75 9.57 -27.31
N PHE A 419 4.90 10.59 -27.28
CA PHE A 419 4.52 11.36 -28.47
C PHE A 419 5.46 12.53 -28.78
N GLY A 420 6.57 12.69 -28.06
CA GLY A 420 7.58 13.71 -28.33
C GLY A 420 7.17 15.15 -27.97
N ARG A 421 6.18 15.33 -27.07
CA ARG A 421 5.70 16.65 -26.62
C ARG A 421 6.59 17.28 -25.53
N THR A 422 7.65 16.59 -25.11
CA THR A 422 8.52 16.93 -24.00
C THR A 422 9.02 18.38 -24.03
N ASP A 423 9.67 18.79 -25.13
CA ASP A 423 10.31 20.09 -25.19
C ASP A 423 9.30 21.23 -25.22
N GLN A 424 8.18 21.03 -25.90
CA GLN A 424 7.09 22.02 -25.96
C GLN A 424 6.52 22.32 -24.59
N ILE A 425 6.27 21.25 -23.80
CA ILE A 425 5.71 21.37 -22.44
C ILE A 425 6.74 22.01 -21.50
N LEU A 426 8.01 21.64 -21.59
CA LEU A 426 9.05 22.22 -20.74
C LEU A 426 9.26 23.71 -21.03
N ILE A 427 9.25 24.12 -22.32
CA ILE A 427 9.33 25.53 -22.73
C ILE A 427 8.10 26.28 -22.17
N LYS A 428 6.90 25.75 -22.36
CA LYS A 428 5.68 26.38 -21.84
C LYS A 428 5.73 26.54 -20.29
N ARG A 429 6.17 25.53 -19.57
CA ARG A 429 6.31 25.60 -18.10
C ARG A 429 7.31 26.68 -17.66
N GLU A 430 8.44 26.82 -18.35
CA GLU A 430 9.41 27.86 -18.03
C GLU A 430 8.84 29.26 -18.31
N GLN A 431 8.08 29.43 -19.41
CA GLN A 431 7.38 30.68 -19.73
C GLN A 431 6.35 31.02 -18.63
N VAL A 432 5.52 30.04 -18.21
CA VAL A 432 4.55 30.22 -17.12
C VAL A 432 5.23 30.62 -15.83
N LYS A 433 6.38 30.01 -15.53
CA LYS A 433 7.18 30.34 -14.34
C LYS A 433 7.69 31.78 -14.38
N ILE A 434 8.26 32.21 -15.49
CA ILE A 434 8.75 33.61 -15.70
C ILE A 434 7.59 34.59 -15.52
N ASN A 435 6.46 34.32 -16.18
CA ASN A 435 5.28 35.19 -16.13
C ASN A 435 4.72 35.27 -14.70
N SER A 436 4.60 34.17 -14.00
CA SER A 436 4.11 34.13 -12.60
C SER A 436 5.02 34.90 -11.64
N ILE A 437 6.34 34.79 -11.83
CA ILE A 437 7.32 35.52 -11.00
C ILE A 437 7.25 37.01 -11.27
N ASN A 438 7.14 37.41 -12.55
CA ASN A 438 7.04 38.81 -12.95
C ASN A 438 5.74 39.46 -12.42
N LEU A 439 4.61 38.76 -12.53
CA LEU A 439 3.33 39.20 -11.95
C LEU A 439 3.44 39.46 -10.46
N ARG A 440 4.04 38.53 -9.68
CA ARG A 440 4.24 38.73 -8.24
C ARG A 440 5.10 39.94 -7.93
N ARG A 441 6.12 40.20 -8.74
CA ARG A 441 6.98 41.39 -8.62
C ARG A 441 6.21 42.68 -8.91
N GLN A 442 5.37 42.68 -9.92
CA GLN A 442 4.50 43.84 -10.25
C GLN A 442 3.51 44.11 -9.12
N LEU A 443 2.81 43.09 -8.64
CA LEU A 443 1.87 43.24 -7.54
C LEU A 443 2.55 43.75 -6.23
N TYR A 444 3.75 43.30 -5.94
CA TYR A 444 4.52 43.79 -4.81
C TYR A 444 4.87 45.28 -4.98
N ASN A 445 5.31 45.73 -6.14
CA ASN A 445 5.66 47.13 -6.40
C ASN A 445 4.42 48.01 -6.35
N GLN A 446 3.28 47.61 -6.88
CA GLN A 446 2.01 48.35 -6.80
C GLN A 446 1.57 48.54 -5.34
N GLN A 447 1.62 47.44 -4.53
CA GLN A 447 1.28 47.54 -3.10
C GLN A 447 2.26 48.43 -2.31
N LYS A 448 3.53 48.46 -2.69
CA LYS A 448 4.51 49.33 -2.08
C LYS A 448 4.21 50.81 -2.35
N LEU A 449 3.72 51.13 -3.55
CA LEU A 449 3.30 52.47 -3.91
C LEU A 449 2.01 52.93 -3.20
N LEU A 450 1.08 52.01 -2.95
CA LEU A 450 -0.16 52.29 -2.21
C LEU A 450 0.02 52.47 -0.73
N ASN A 451 1.14 52.00 -0.15
CA ASN A 451 1.48 52.11 1.26
C ASN A 451 2.53 53.22 1.54
N LEU A 452 2.87 54.04 0.55
CA LEU A 452 3.63 55.30 0.64
C LEU A 452 2.69 56.47 0.60
#